data_b2f8b07669b8a3fbea0f2b1d66b962fe
#
_entry.id   b2f8b07669b8a3fbea0f2b1d66b962fe
#
_cell.length_a   1.000
_cell.length_b   1.000
_cell.length_c   1.000
_cell.angle_alpha   90.00
_cell.angle_beta   90.00
_cell.angle_gamma   90.00
#
_symmetry.space_group_name_H-M   'P 1'
#
loop_
_entity.id
_entity.type
_entity.pdbx_description
1 polymer ?
#
loop_
_entity_poly.entity_id
_entity_poly.type
_entity_poly.pdbx_seq_one_letter_code
_entity_poly.pdbx_strand_id
1 'polypeptide(L)'
;MQQVSCGTLVLNSARQVLLCHVTGTASWDIPKGLQDPGETPLQSAQRELFEEAGLDFDAGLFEDLGEFAYRPDKRLHLFKVEVGEELCNLDHLRCTSFFPHQRTGEPTPEADGFRWASREELSSLCWPRMASRLLSIDW
;
A
#
# COMPACT_ATOMS: atom_id res chain seq x y z
N MET A 1 -17.90 15.05 -2.76
CA MET A 1 -17.80 13.70 -3.32
C MET A 1 -16.63 12.98 -2.70
N GLN A 2 -16.84 11.76 -2.22
CA GLN A 2 -15.75 10.98 -1.61
C GLN A 2 -14.90 10.33 -2.68
N GLN A 3 -13.59 10.36 -2.48
CA GLN A 3 -12.63 9.61 -3.28
C GLN A 3 -12.40 8.24 -2.64
N VAL A 4 -11.99 7.28 -3.45
CA VAL A 4 -11.65 5.94 -2.98
C VAL A 4 -10.18 5.67 -3.31
N SER A 5 -9.39 5.34 -2.28
CA SER A 5 -8.06 4.77 -2.47
C SER A 5 -8.16 3.26 -2.35
N CYS A 6 -7.45 2.57 -3.22
CA CYS A 6 -7.39 1.12 -3.21
C CYS A 6 -6.00 0.67 -2.86
N GLY A 7 -5.87 -0.24 -1.93
CA GLY A 7 -4.58 -0.70 -1.44
C GLY A 7 -4.55 -2.18 -1.17
N THR A 8 -3.35 -2.71 -1.03
CA THR A 8 -3.13 -4.14 -0.85
C THR A 8 -2.26 -4.41 0.37
N LEU A 9 -2.73 -5.33 1.21
CA LEU A 9 -1.93 -5.92 2.28
C LEU A 9 -1.24 -7.15 1.70
N VAL A 10 0.05 -7.03 1.40
CA VAL A 10 0.86 -8.17 0.98
C VAL A 10 1.41 -8.81 2.25
N LEU A 11 1.04 -10.05 2.50
CA LEU A 11 1.38 -10.76 3.75
C LEU A 11 2.33 -11.92 3.46
N ASN A 12 3.37 -12.03 4.28
CA ASN A 12 4.26 -13.19 4.21
C ASN A 12 3.79 -14.28 5.19
N SER A 13 4.51 -15.42 5.20
CA SER A 13 4.15 -16.54 6.06
C SER A 13 4.35 -16.27 7.55
N ALA A 14 5.11 -15.25 7.89
CA ALA A 14 5.30 -14.81 9.28
C ALA A 14 4.21 -13.82 9.73
N ARG A 15 3.18 -13.61 8.90
CA ARG A 15 2.08 -12.68 9.16
C ARG A 15 2.56 -11.24 9.30
N GLN A 16 3.59 -10.87 8.54
CA GLN A 16 4.04 -9.50 8.42
C GLN A 16 3.47 -8.90 7.15
N VAL A 17 3.21 -7.60 7.18
CA VAL A 17 2.67 -6.86 6.03
C VAL A 17 3.76 -6.03 5.37
N LEU A 18 3.73 -5.96 4.05
CA LEU A 18 4.65 -5.12 3.28
C LEU A 18 4.29 -3.65 3.44
N LEU A 19 5.25 -2.86 3.85
CA LEU A 19 5.12 -1.40 3.94
C LEU A 19 6.13 -0.72 3.02
N CYS A 20 5.71 0.43 2.48
CA CYS A 20 6.53 1.31 1.65
C CYS A 20 6.86 2.55 2.46
N HIS A 21 8.13 2.96 2.46
CA HIS A 21 8.53 4.21 3.13
C HIS A 21 8.07 5.40 2.29
N VAL A 22 7.32 6.30 2.91
CA VAL A 22 6.81 7.48 2.22
C VAL A 22 7.93 8.52 2.14
N THR A 23 8.38 8.81 0.93
CA THR A 23 9.52 9.67 0.68
C THR A 23 9.36 11.04 1.33
N GLY A 24 10.39 11.49 2.03
CA GLY A 24 10.39 12.79 2.68
C GLY A 24 9.70 12.82 4.04
N THR A 25 9.23 11.69 4.53
CA THR A 25 8.58 11.60 5.84
C THR A 25 9.25 10.52 6.69
N ALA A 26 8.83 10.43 7.95
CA ALA A 26 9.25 9.34 8.83
C ALA A 26 8.26 8.17 8.81
N SER A 27 7.26 8.22 7.94
CA SER A 27 6.13 7.30 7.96
C SER A 27 6.21 6.24 6.88
N TRP A 28 5.59 5.10 7.18
CA TRP A 28 5.44 3.98 6.26
C TRP A 28 3.96 3.78 5.95
N ASP A 29 3.66 3.22 4.81
CA ASP A 29 2.28 3.00 4.38
C ASP A 29 2.18 1.74 3.53
N ILE A 30 0.98 1.21 3.40
CA ILE A 30 0.73 0.12 2.46
C ILE A 30 0.77 0.67 1.04
N PRO A 31 1.10 -0.15 0.04
CA PRO A 31 0.98 0.28 -1.36
C PRO A 31 -0.49 0.54 -1.68
N LYS A 32 -0.81 1.78 -2.08
CA LYS A 32 -2.18 2.21 -2.37
C LYS A 32 -2.18 3.49 -3.19
N GLY A 33 -3.32 3.83 -3.74
CA GLY A 33 -3.52 5.10 -4.39
C GLY A 33 -4.96 5.28 -4.84
N LEU A 34 -5.24 6.44 -5.41
CA LEU A 34 -6.58 6.80 -5.84
C LEU A 34 -7.05 5.96 -7.03
N GLN A 35 -8.30 5.52 -6.95
CA GLN A 35 -8.95 4.83 -8.05
C GLN A 35 -9.16 5.81 -9.21
N ASP A 36 -8.75 5.40 -10.41
CA ASP A 36 -8.96 6.19 -11.61
C ASP A 36 -10.37 5.96 -12.17
N PRO A 37 -10.92 6.93 -12.90
CA PRO A 37 -12.21 6.74 -13.55
C PRO A 37 -12.19 5.51 -14.46
N GLY A 38 -13.22 4.68 -14.36
CA GLY A 38 -13.33 3.48 -15.18
C GLY A 38 -12.64 2.24 -14.63
N GLU A 39 -11.83 2.38 -13.59
CA GLU A 39 -11.21 1.22 -12.94
C GLU A 39 -12.16 0.60 -11.93
N THR A 40 -12.11 -0.74 -11.83
CA THR A 40 -12.69 -1.40 -10.65
C THR A 40 -11.73 -1.21 -9.47
N PRO A 41 -12.19 -1.39 -8.23
CA PRO A 41 -11.29 -1.34 -7.08
C PRO A 41 -10.11 -2.31 -7.19
N LEU A 42 -10.35 -3.53 -7.70
CA LEU A 42 -9.28 -4.51 -7.89
C LEU A 42 -8.26 -4.04 -8.91
N GLN A 43 -8.71 -3.51 -10.04
CA GLN A 43 -7.80 -2.99 -11.06
C GLN A 43 -6.94 -1.86 -10.51
N SER A 44 -7.54 -0.98 -9.71
CA SER A 44 -6.82 0.11 -9.07
C SER A 44 -5.77 -0.43 -8.08
N ALA A 45 -6.15 -1.39 -7.25
CA ALA A 45 -5.22 -1.99 -6.29
C ALA A 45 -4.04 -2.67 -7.00
N GLN A 46 -4.31 -3.40 -8.10
CA GLN A 46 -3.24 -4.04 -8.88
C GLN A 46 -2.29 -3.01 -9.47
N ARG A 47 -2.83 -1.95 -10.05
CA ARG A 47 -2.02 -0.87 -10.66
C ARG A 47 -1.16 -0.16 -9.61
N GLU A 48 -1.75 0.21 -8.50
CA GLU A 48 -1.02 0.91 -7.43
C GLU A 48 0.08 0.05 -6.82
N LEU A 49 -0.18 -1.25 -6.65
CA LEU A 49 0.84 -2.17 -6.13
C LEU A 49 2.02 -2.26 -7.09
N PHE A 50 1.75 -2.32 -8.39
CA PHE A 50 2.81 -2.35 -9.40
C PHE A 50 3.58 -1.02 -9.44
N GLU A 51 2.88 0.10 -9.41
CA GLU A 51 3.52 1.41 -9.47
C GLU A 51 4.37 1.70 -8.23
N GLU A 52 3.91 1.33 -7.04
CA GLU A 52 4.61 1.66 -5.81
C GLU A 52 5.67 0.64 -5.41
N ALA A 53 5.52 -0.62 -5.78
CA ALA A 53 6.43 -1.68 -5.33
C ALA A 53 6.97 -2.55 -6.45
N GLY A 54 6.44 -2.44 -7.67
CA GLY A 54 6.87 -3.28 -8.79
C GLY A 54 6.35 -4.70 -8.73
N LEU A 55 5.34 -4.96 -7.92
CA LEU A 55 4.76 -6.29 -7.76
C LEU A 55 3.54 -6.45 -8.68
N ASP A 56 3.56 -7.52 -9.47
CA ASP A 56 2.51 -7.83 -10.42
C ASP A 56 1.95 -9.22 -10.11
N PHE A 57 0.83 -9.26 -9.40
CA PHE A 57 0.16 -10.51 -9.04
C PHE A 57 -1.11 -10.69 -9.85
N ASP A 58 -1.44 -11.95 -10.16
CA ASP A 58 -2.71 -12.29 -10.81
C ASP A 58 -3.89 -11.82 -9.95
N ALA A 59 -4.95 -11.38 -10.62
CA ALA A 59 -6.16 -10.91 -9.94
C ALA A 59 -6.74 -11.95 -8.98
N GLY A 60 -6.63 -13.23 -9.31
CA GLY A 60 -7.14 -14.31 -8.48
C GLY A 60 -6.45 -14.47 -7.13
N LEU A 61 -5.30 -13.84 -6.94
CA LEU A 61 -4.58 -13.87 -5.66
C LEU A 61 -5.07 -12.81 -4.68
N PHE A 62 -5.89 -11.86 -5.15
CA PHE A 62 -6.39 -10.77 -4.32
C PHE A 62 -7.69 -11.17 -3.64
N GLU A 63 -7.70 -11.10 -2.31
CA GLU A 63 -8.92 -11.28 -1.52
C GLU A 63 -9.46 -9.92 -1.14
N ASP A 64 -10.73 -9.65 -1.45
CA ASP A 64 -11.37 -8.37 -1.15
C ASP A 64 -11.70 -8.31 0.34
N LEU A 65 -11.11 -7.36 1.05
CA LEU A 65 -11.35 -7.16 2.48
C LEU A 65 -12.48 -6.16 2.75
N GLY A 66 -12.93 -5.44 1.71
CA GLY A 66 -14.02 -4.49 1.83
C GLY A 66 -13.58 -3.04 1.73
N GLU A 67 -14.57 -2.16 1.75
CA GLU A 67 -14.37 -0.73 1.70
C GLU A 67 -14.69 -0.13 3.06
N PHE A 68 -13.82 0.77 3.53
CA PHE A 68 -13.89 1.34 4.87
C PHE A 68 -13.87 2.85 4.81
N ALA A 69 -14.54 3.51 5.77
CA ALA A 69 -14.36 4.95 5.96
C ALA A 69 -12.91 5.22 6.38
N TYR A 70 -12.32 6.27 5.85
CA TYR A 70 -10.93 6.62 6.16
C TYR A 70 -10.79 8.05 6.62
N ARG A 71 -11.28 9.01 5.82
CA ARG A 71 -11.37 10.44 6.16
C ARG A 71 -12.72 10.94 5.67
N PRO A 72 -13.15 12.13 6.10
CA PRO A 72 -14.46 12.64 5.65
C PRO A 72 -14.62 12.69 4.13
N ASP A 73 -13.53 12.92 3.39
CA ASP A 73 -13.53 13.02 1.93
C ASP A 73 -12.97 11.80 1.24
N LYS A 74 -12.66 10.71 1.97
CA LYS A 74 -11.96 9.57 1.40
C LYS A 74 -12.37 8.25 2.03
N ARG A 75 -12.58 7.24 1.19
CA ARG A 75 -12.79 5.86 1.62
C ARG A 75 -11.56 5.03 1.21
N LEU A 76 -11.41 3.88 1.83
CA LEU A 76 -10.27 3.00 1.61
C LEU A 76 -10.78 1.59 1.29
N HIS A 77 -10.51 1.10 0.08
CA HIS A 77 -10.85 -0.25 -0.32
C HIS A 77 -9.60 -1.12 -0.25
N LEU A 78 -9.63 -2.16 0.56
CA LEU A 78 -8.45 -2.98 0.85
C LEU A 78 -8.59 -4.39 0.30
N PHE A 79 -7.46 -4.90 -0.18
CA PHE A 79 -7.31 -6.29 -0.63
C PHE A 79 -6.14 -6.92 0.12
N LYS A 80 -6.10 -8.25 0.11
CA LYS A 80 -5.03 -9.02 0.72
C LYS A 80 -4.45 -9.99 -0.29
N VAL A 81 -3.12 -10.09 -0.34
CA VAL A 81 -2.41 -11.10 -1.12
C VAL A 81 -1.43 -11.80 -0.18
N GLU A 82 -1.50 -13.12 -0.11
CA GLU A 82 -0.57 -13.89 0.69
C GLU A 82 0.56 -14.41 -0.20
N VAL A 83 1.82 -14.20 0.25
CA VAL A 83 3.01 -14.63 -0.48
C VAL A 83 3.81 -15.59 0.38
N GLY A 84 4.61 -16.42 -0.29
CA GLY A 84 5.53 -17.32 0.38
C GLY A 84 6.94 -16.75 0.51
N GLU A 85 7.93 -17.63 0.57
CA GLU A 85 9.32 -17.22 0.76
C GLU A 85 9.93 -16.54 -0.46
N GLU A 86 9.28 -16.62 -1.61
CA GLU A 86 9.76 -15.97 -2.84
C GLU A 86 9.90 -14.47 -2.72
N LEU A 87 9.27 -13.87 -1.71
CA LEU A 87 9.34 -12.43 -1.46
C LEU A 87 9.98 -12.09 -0.11
N CYS A 88 10.83 -12.97 0.44
CA CYS A 88 11.51 -12.67 1.70
C CYS A 88 12.53 -11.55 1.53
N ASN A 89 13.15 -11.45 0.35
CA ASN A 89 14.08 -10.37 0.00
C ASN A 89 13.34 -9.31 -0.81
N LEU A 90 13.40 -8.07 -0.35
CA LEU A 90 12.70 -6.95 -0.96
C LEU A 90 13.60 -6.05 -1.84
N ASP A 91 14.86 -6.44 -2.04
CA ASP A 91 15.84 -5.59 -2.75
C ASP A 91 15.47 -5.33 -4.20
N HIS A 92 14.66 -6.19 -4.81
CA HIS A 92 14.24 -6.03 -6.21
C HIS A 92 13.02 -5.16 -6.40
N LEU A 93 12.36 -4.74 -5.32
CA LEU A 93 11.18 -3.91 -5.43
C LEU A 93 11.56 -2.50 -5.91
N ARG A 94 10.68 -1.91 -6.72
CA ARG A 94 10.93 -0.59 -7.31
C ARG A 94 9.64 0.21 -7.34
N CYS A 95 9.74 1.47 -6.95
CA CYS A 95 8.65 2.42 -7.10
C CYS A 95 8.81 3.14 -8.43
N THR A 96 7.78 3.09 -9.28
CA THR A 96 7.76 3.80 -10.55
C THR A 96 6.72 4.92 -10.57
N SER A 97 6.18 5.26 -9.41
CA SER A 97 5.26 6.38 -9.23
C SER A 97 6.04 7.56 -8.66
N PHE A 98 6.00 8.71 -9.34
CA PHE A 98 6.82 9.87 -9.01
C PHE A 98 5.97 11.11 -8.79
N PHE A 99 6.51 12.04 -8.00
CA PHE A 99 5.94 13.37 -7.83
C PHE A 99 7.05 14.41 -8.00
N PRO A 100 6.74 15.65 -8.36
CA PRO A 100 7.75 16.70 -8.44
C PRO A 100 8.21 17.12 -7.04
N HIS A 101 9.53 17.17 -6.85
CA HIS A 101 10.10 17.63 -5.58
C HIS A 101 9.69 19.09 -5.35
N GLN A 102 9.32 19.44 -4.12
CA GLN A 102 8.80 20.76 -3.79
C GLN A 102 9.79 21.90 -4.10
N ARG A 103 11.08 21.65 -3.94
CA ARG A 103 12.11 22.69 -4.14
C ARG A 103 12.70 22.67 -5.54
N THR A 104 12.95 21.49 -6.09
CA THR A 104 13.69 21.36 -7.36
C THR A 104 12.80 21.04 -8.55
N GLY A 105 11.58 20.53 -8.32
CA GLY A 105 10.70 20.08 -9.37
C GLY A 105 11.11 18.76 -10.00
N GLU A 106 12.17 18.13 -9.52
CA GLU A 106 12.66 16.88 -10.10
C GLU A 106 11.76 15.71 -9.77
N PRO A 107 11.62 14.71 -10.67
CA PRO A 107 10.85 13.50 -10.37
C PRO A 107 11.41 12.80 -9.14
N THR A 108 10.54 12.58 -8.14
CA THR A 108 10.91 11.95 -6.88
C THR A 108 9.99 10.76 -6.65
N PRO A 109 10.49 9.56 -6.34
CA PRO A 109 9.64 8.41 -6.12
C PRO A 109 8.75 8.62 -4.89
N GLU A 110 7.49 8.20 -4.98
CA GLU A 110 6.56 8.29 -3.86
C GLU A 110 6.99 7.40 -2.70
N ALA A 111 7.62 6.27 -3.01
CA ALA A 111 8.20 5.36 -2.01
C ALA A 111 9.69 5.20 -2.27
N ASP A 112 10.50 5.24 -1.22
CA ASP A 112 11.94 5.11 -1.32
C ASP A 112 12.51 3.98 -0.44
N GLY A 113 11.65 3.13 0.09
CA GLY A 113 12.08 1.98 0.86
C GLY A 113 10.94 1.00 1.05
N PHE A 114 11.27 -0.24 1.39
CA PHE A 114 10.31 -1.31 1.59
C PHE A 114 10.73 -2.13 2.79
N ARG A 115 9.75 -2.61 3.57
CA ARG A 115 10.03 -3.48 4.69
C ARG A 115 8.83 -4.35 5.04
N TRP A 116 9.10 -5.45 5.72
CA TRP A 116 8.08 -6.24 6.39
C TRP A 116 7.83 -5.67 7.78
N ALA A 117 6.59 -5.65 8.21
CA ALA A 117 6.21 -5.14 9.53
C ALA A 117 5.19 -6.06 10.18
N SER A 118 5.37 -6.31 11.48
CA SER A 118 4.38 -7.05 12.27
C SER A 118 3.24 -6.12 12.69
N ARG A 119 2.14 -6.71 13.16
CA ARG A 119 1.00 -5.91 13.67
C ARG A 119 1.45 -4.96 14.78
N GLU A 120 2.33 -5.44 15.66
CA GLU A 120 2.80 -4.67 16.81
C GLU A 120 3.61 -3.44 16.40
N GLU A 121 4.21 -3.46 15.22
CA GLU A 121 5.02 -2.36 14.72
C GLU A 121 4.21 -1.26 14.01
N LEU A 122 2.97 -1.56 13.61
CA LEU A 122 2.19 -0.64 12.78
C LEU A 122 1.96 0.72 13.44
N SER A 123 1.70 0.74 14.74
CA SER A 123 1.41 1.99 15.45
C SER A 123 2.61 2.95 15.47
N SER A 124 3.83 2.42 15.40
CA SER A 124 5.04 3.24 15.38
C SER A 124 5.50 3.58 13.97
N LEU A 125 5.10 2.83 12.96
CA LEU A 125 5.56 3.01 11.59
C LEU A 125 4.58 3.80 10.72
N CYS A 126 3.29 3.53 10.86
CA CYS A 126 2.25 4.14 10.02
C CYS A 126 1.64 5.36 10.70
N TRP A 127 1.03 6.24 9.88
CA TRP A 127 0.19 7.29 10.44
C TRP A 127 -0.92 6.68 11.29
N PRO A 128 -1.35 7.36 12.37
CA PRO A 128 -2.32 6.80 13.32
C PRO A 128 -3.61 6.29 12.66
N ARG A 129 -4.13 7.02 11.68
CA ARG A 129 -5.38 6.64 11.02
C ARG A 129 -5.23 5.33 10.24
N MET A 130 -4.11 5.16 9.54
CA MET A 130 -3.84 3.92 8.81
C MET A 130 -3.58 2.76 9.79
N ALA A 131 -2.75 2.97 10.79
CA ALA A 131 -2.47 1.94 11.79
C ALA A 131 -3.76 1.46 12.46
N SER A 132 -4.63 2.39 12.85
CA SER A 132 -5.91 2.07 13.47
C SER A 132 -6.77 1.21 12.55
N ARG A 133 -6.84 1.58 11.26
CA ARG A 133 -7.64 0.80 10.31
C ARG A 133 -7.06 -0.61 10.11
N LEU A 134 -5.75 -0.72 9.92
CA LEU A 134 -5.12 -2.03 9.71
C LEU A 134 -5.27 -2.95 10.92
N LEU A 135 -5.20 -2.39 12.12
CA LEU A 135 -5.37 -3.17 13.35
C LEU A 135 -6.82 -3.56 13.61
N SER A 136 -7.78 -2.94 12.93
CA SER A 136 -9.22 -3.20 13.13
C SER A 136 -9.73 -4.34 12.26
N ILE A 137 -8.94 -4.87 11.36
CA ILE A 137 -9.35 -5.95 10.44
C ILE A 137 -8.46 -7.17 10.63
N ASP A 138 -8.99 -8.32 10.22
CA ASP A 138 -8.25 -9.58 10.29
C ASP A 138 -7.35 -9.75 9.07
N TRP A 139 -6.14 -10.15 9.33
CA TRP A 139 -5.20 -10.53 8.26
C TRP A 139 -4.02 -11.30 8.78
#